data_d74bf86038d452b6befe864e072dba55
#
_entry.id   d74bf86038d452b6befe864e072dba55
#
_cell.length_a   1.000
_cell.length_b   1.000
_cell.length_c   1.000
_cell.angle_alpha   90.00
_cell.angle_beta   90.00
_cell.angle_gamma   90.00
#
_symmetry.space_group_name_H-M   'P 1'
#
loop_
_entity.id
_entity.type
_entity.pdbx_description
1 polymer ?
#
loop_
_entity_poly.entity_id
_entity_poly.type
_entity_poly.pdbx_seq_one_letter_code
_entity_poly.pdbx_strand_id
1 'polypeptide(L)'
;MGKLIFVIDDEKDIRNILKVNLAEAGYDVKTSPSAEEALPALGDALPDLIILDIMMGGMDGYEFCRRLRSSDEYRAIPIIFLSARTEEFDRVLGLELGGDDYVSKPFGIKELLSRVKAVLRRAEPREAPPQEGAREKLKYKDLELSPENFQATIEGRDLQLTKSEFLILNLFMKYPGKIFTRDNIINSIRGEDVYVIDRTIDVHIMNIRKKLGPYKRVIKTLSGIGYGFKE
;
A
#
# COMPACT_ATOMS: atom_id res chain seq x y z
N MET A 1 -15.56 -16.58 -1.51
CA MET A 1 -14.65 -16.43 -2.63
C MET A 1 -13.27 -16.11 -2.05
N GLY A 2 -12.22 -16.76 -2.57
CA GLY A 2 -10.85 -16.45 -2.18
C GLY A 2 -10.46 -15.03 -2.60
N LYS A 3 -9.44 -14.45 -1.97
CA LYS A 3 -8.84 -13.18 -2.39
C LYS A 3 -8.10 -13.38 -3.70
N LEU A 4 -8.33 -12.51 -4.69
CA LEU A 4 -7.68 -12.58 -6.00
C LEU A 4 -6.34 -11.82 -5.97
N ILE A 5 -5.25 -12.52 -6.24
CA ILE A 5 -3.92 -11.94 -6.41
C ILE A 5 -3.54 -11.99 -7.88
N PHE A 6 -3.13 -10.85 -8.44
CA PHE A 6 -2.65 -10.77 -9.81
C PHE A 6 -1.13 -10.66 -9.83
N VAL A 7 -0.45 -11.66 -10.38
CA VAL A 7 1.03 -11.69 -10.50
C VAL A 7 1.42 -11.28 -11.92
N ILE A 8 2.22 -10.25 -12.03
CA ILE A 8 2.71 -9.69 -13.31
C ILE A 8 4.24 -9.71 -13.27
N ASP A 9 4.85 -10.56 -14.09
CA ASP A 9 6.29 -10.82 -14.12
C ASP A 9 6.61 -11.47 -15.48
N ASP A 10 7.67 -11.08 -16.16
CA ASP A 10 8.00 -11.66 -17.48
C ASP A 10 8.67 -13.04 -17.35
N GLU A 11 9.24 -13.38 -16.20
CA GLU A 11 9.85 -14.67 -15.91
C GLU A 11 8.78 -15.75 -15.63
N LYS A 12 8.60 -16.69 -16.57
CA LYS A 12 7.61 -17.77 -16.44
C LYS A 12 7.78 -18.60 -15.17
N ASP A 13 9.01 -18.86 -14.78
CA ASP A 13 9.30 -19.69 -13.61
C ASP A 13 8.89 -18.98 -12.31
N ILE A 14 9.11 -17.67 -12.22
CA ILE A 14 8.66 -16.85 -11.08
C ILE A 14 7.13 -16.87 -11.01
N ARG A 15 6.43 -16.65 -12.13
CA ARG A 15 4.96 -16.72 -12.17
C ARG A 15 4.43 -18.07 -11.70
N ASN A 16 5.06 -19.17 -12.14
CA ASN A 16 4.65 -20.52 -11.76
C ASN A 16 4.87 -20.79 -10.26
N ILE A 17 6.05 -20.44 -9.73
CA ILE A 17 6.36 -20.57 -8.30
C ILE A 17 5.36 -19.78 -7.47
N LEU A 18 5.10 -18.54 -7.83
CA LEU A 18 4.15 -17.68 -7.12
C LEU A 18 2.73 -18.21 -7.21
N LYS A 19 2.29 -18.65 -8.40
CA LYS A 19 0.96 -19.21 -8.60
C LYS A 19 0.70 -20.41 -7.69
N VAL A 20 1.64 -21.35 -7.64
CA VAL A 20 1.49 -22.56 -6.79
C VAL A 20 1.45 -22.21 -5.32
N ASN A 21 2.43 -21.45 -4.83
CA ASN A 21 2.53 -21.15 -3.39
C ASN A 21 1.39 -20.24 -2.88
N LEU A 22 0.93 -19.29 -3.70
CA LEU A 22 -0.21 -18.44 -3.35
C LEU A 22 -1.52 -19.24 -3.36
N ALA A 23 -1.71 -20.15 -4.33
CA ALA A 23 -2.87 -21.02 -4.36
C ALA A 23 -2.90 -22.00 -3.16
N GLU A 24 -1.75 -22.57 -2.78
CA GLU A 24 -1.62 -23.38 -1.57
C GLU A 24 -1.92 -22.59 -0.29
N ALA A 25 -1.65 -21.28 -0.29
CA ALA A 25 -1.99 -20.38 0.81
C ALA A 25 -3.47 -19.94 0.81
N GLY A 26 -4.30 -20.45 -0.15
CA GLY A 26 -5.75 -20.22 -0.21
C GLY A 26 -6.17 -18.97 -1.00
N TYR A 27 -5.31 -18.43 -1.85
CA TYR A 27 -5.63 -17.30 -2.73
C TYR A 27 -6.03 -17.76 -4.14
N ASP A 28 -6.95 -17.02 -4.76
CA ASP A 28 -7.18 -17.14 -6.20
C ASP A 28 -6.05 -16.37 -6.92
N VAL A 29 -5.45 -16.97 -7.98
CA VAL A 29 -4.27 -16.39 -8.62
C VAL A 29 -4.46 -16.25 -10.13
N LYS A 30 -4.35 -15.02 -10.63
CA LYS A 30 -4.23 -14.68 -12.05
C LYS A 30 -2.78 -14.30 -12.34
N THR A 31 -2.26 -14.63 -13.52
CA THR A 31 -0.89 -14.29 -13.90
C THR A 31 -0.85 -13.65 -15.26
N SER A 32 0.09 -12.71 -15.49
CA SER A 32 0.36 -12.10 -16.80
C SER A 32 1.87 -12.01 -17.04
N PRO A 33 2.35 -12.21 -18.28
CA PRO A 33 3.76 -12.07 -18.60
C PRO A 33 4.21 -10.62 -18.85
N SER A 34 3.26 -9.67 -18.94
CA SER A 34 3.58 -8.27 -19.20
C SER A 34 2.51 -7.32 -18.65
N ALA A 35 2.87 -6.06 -18.54
CA ALA A 35 1.97 -4.99 -18.15
C ALA A 35 0.87 -4.74 -19.19
N GLU A 36 1.21 -4.87 -20.48
CA GLU A 36 0.30 -4.68 -21.61
C GLU A 36 -0.83 -5.71 -21.64
N GLU A 37 -0.50 -6.98 -21.33
CA GLU A 37 -1.50 -8.04 -21.22
C GLU A 37 -2.30 -7.94 -19.92
N ALA A 38 -1.70 -7.40 -18.85
CA ALA A 38 -2.35 -7.26 -17.56
C ALA A 38 -3.43 -6.16 -17.56
N LEU A 39 -3.21 -5.03 -18.23
CA LEU A 39 -4.14 -3.89 -18.25
C LEU A 39 -5.57 -4.28 -18.66
N PRO A 40 -5.82 -4.90 -19.81
CA PRO A 40 -7.18 -5.30 -20.18
C PRO A 40 -7.75 -6.36 -19.24
N ALA A 41 -6.91 -7.23 -18.69
CA ALA A 41 -7.32 -8.28 -17.78
C ALA A 41 -7.81 -7.78 -16.40
N LEU A 42 -7.49 -6.54 -16.00
CA LEU A 42 -8.01 -5.89 -14.79
C LEU A 42 -9.51 -5.58 -14.92
N GLY A 43 -9.99 -5.26 -16.14
CA GLY A 43 -11.40 -4.98 -16.38
C GLY A 43 -12.33 -6.19 -16.21
N ASP A 44 -11.80 -7.42 -16.32
CA ASP A 44 -12.58 -8.64 -16.14
C ASP A 44 -12.84 -8.96 -14.67
N ALA A 45 -11.86 -8.71 -13.81
CA ALA A 45 -11.95 -8.93 -12.36
C ALA A 45 -10.89 -8.09 -11.64
N LEU A 46 -11.33 -7.22 -10.75
CA LEU A 46 -10.44 -6.41 -9.91
C LEU A 46 -9.71 -7.30 -8.90
N PRO A 47 -8.37 -7.31 -8.88
CA PRO A 47 -7.62 -8.05 -7.88
C PRO A 47 -7.62 -7.34 -6.53
N ASP A 48 -7.55 -8.14 -5.46
CA ASP A 48 -7.34 -7.63 -4.09
C ASP A 48 -5.91 -7.18 -3.85
N LEU A 49 -4.95 -7.67 -4.67
CA LEU A 49 -3.52 -7.33 -4.61
C LEU A 49 -2.86 -7.59 -5.95
N ILE A 50 -1.92 -6.73 -6.32
CA ILE A 50 -1.01 -6.96 -7.45
C ILE A 50 0.40 -7.23 -6.92
N ILE A 51 1.03 -8.31 -7.39
CA ILE A 51 2.47 -8.55 -7.27
C ILE A 51 3.06 -8.21 -8.63
N LEU A 52 3.97 -7.25 -8.68
CA LEU A 52 4.42 -6.60 -9.90
C LEU A 52 5.93 -6.58 -10.01
N ASP A 53 6.48 -7.24 -11.02
CA ASP A 53 7.88 -7.05 -11.35
C ASP A 53 8.12 -5.64 -11.90
N ILE A 54 9.25 -5.06 -11.52
CA ILE A 54 9.69 -3.76 -12.03
C ILE A 54 10.35 -3.92 -13.40
N MET A 55 11.15 -4.96 -13.57
CA MET A 55 12.02 -5.13 -14.72
C MET A 55 11.38 -6.05 -15.78
N MET A 56 10.39 -5.55 -16.47
CA MET A 56 9.74 -6.26 -17.58
C MET A 56 10.07 -5.58 -18.91
N GLY A 57 10.06 -6.36 -19.99
CA GLY A 57 10.14 -5.81 -21.36
C GLY A 57 8.90 -5.00 -21.70
N GLY A 58 9.05 -3.95 -22.50
CA GLY A 58 7.96 -3.05 -22.86
C GLY A 58 7.64 -2.04 -21.76
N MET A 59 6.40 -2.02 -21.26
CA MET A 59 6.02 -1.19 -20.12
C MET A 59 6.60 -1.75 -18.83
N ASP A 60 7.45 -0.97 -18.16
CA ASP A 60 8.01 -1.35 -16.87
C ASP A 60 6.97 -1.28 -15.72
N GLY A 61 7.29 -1.93 -14.59
CA GLY A 61 6.40 -1.97 -13.45
C GLY A 61 6.11 -0.60 -12.82
N TYR A 62 7.03 0.34 -12.94
CA TYR A 62 6.82 1.70 -12.42
C TYR A 62 5.81 2.48 -13.27
N GLU A 63 5.89 2.36 -14.59
CA GLU A 63 4.92 2.98 -15.48
C GLU A 63 3.53 2.35 -15.33
N PHE A 64 3.47 1.03 -15.20
CA PHE A 64 2.22 0.33 -14.92
C PHE A 64 1.59 0.83 -13.60
N CYS A 65 2.37 0.92 -12.53
CA CYS A 65 1.90 1.47 -11.25
C CYS A 65 1.37 2.90 -11.39
N ARG A 66 2.09 3.79 -12.10
CA ARG A 66 1.63 5.17 -12.37
C ARG A 66 0.29 5.20 -13.08
N ARG A 67 0.09 4.34 -14.10
CA ARG A 67 -1.20 4.24 -14.81
C ARG A 67 -2.33 3.79 -13.89
N LEU A 68 -2.09 2.80 -13.02
CA LEU A 68 -3.08 2.38 -12.04
C LEU A 68 -3.42 3.49 -11.05
N ARG A 69 -2.42 4.22 -10.55
CA ARG A 69 -2.63 5.32 -9.60
C ARG A 69 -3.33 6.54 -10.19
N SER A 70 -3.28 6.72 -11.53
CA SER A 70 -4.03 7.77 -12.24
C SER A 70 -5.48 7.38 -12.58
N SER A 71 -5.86 6.13 -12.39
CA SER A 71 -7.23 5.63 -12.62
C SER A 71 -8.02 5.63 -11.32
N ASP A 72 -9.22 6.22 -11.33
CA ASP A 72 -10.11 6.20 -10.16
C ASP A 72 -10.53 4.78 -9.77
N GLU A 73 -10.62 3.87 -10.72
CA GLU A 73 -11.03 2.49 -10.53
C GLU A 73 -9.92 1.63 -9.91
N TYR A 74 -8.66 1.85 -10.31
CA TYR A 74 -7.55 0.94 -9.95
C TYR A 74 -6.61 1.51 -8.89
N ARG A 75 -6.70 2.80 -8.59
CA ARG A 75 -5.75 3.49 -7.68
C ARG A 75 -5.69 2.93 -6.27
N ALA A 76 -6.78 2.29 -5.82
CA ALA A 76 -6.87 1.72 -4.47
C ALA A 76 -6.33 0.29 -4.37
N ILE A 77 -6.03 -0.37 -5.51
CA ILE A 77 -5.50 -1.74 -5.52
C ILE A 77 -4.09 -1.72 -4.93
N PRO A 78 -3.83 -2.47 -3.86
CA PRO A 78 -2.50 -2.53 -3.27
C PRO A 78 -1.51 -3.23 -4.21
N ILE A 79 -0.26 -2.73 -4.22
CA ILE A 79 0.82 -3.23 -5.09
C ILE A 79 2.04 -3.58 -4.24
N ILE A 80 2.53 -4.82 -4.39
CA ILE A 80 3.85 -5.26 -3.92
C ILE A 80 4.77 -5.32 -5.13
N PHE A 81 5.83 -4.53 -5.13
CA PHE A 81 6.86 -4.63 -6.15
C PHE A 81 7.78 -5.82 -5.90
N LEU A 82 8.11 -6.57 -6.96
CA LEU A 82 9.24 -7.50 -7.01
C LEU A 82 10.35 -6.88 -7.85
N SER A 83 11.62 -7.02 -7.44
CA SER A 83 12.70 -6.54 -8.27
C SER A 83 14.05 -7.16 -7.92
N ALA A 84 14.87 -7.37 -8.94
CA ALA A 84 16.30 -7.68 -8.79
C ALA A 84 17.11 -6.45 -8.33
N ARG A 85 16.53 -5.23 -8.39
CA ARG A 85 17.17 -4.01 -7.91
C ARG A 85 17.13 -3.98 -6.40
N THR A 86 18.31 -3.96 -5.78
CA THR A 86 18.47 -3.99 -4.32
C THR A 86 18.84 -2.62 -3.75
N GLU A 87 19.07 -1.61 -4.63
CA GLU A 87 19.47 -0.28 -4.19
C GLU A 87 18.34 0.43 -3.44
N GLU A 88 18.72 1.15 -2.40
CA GLU A 88 17.79 1.92 -1.58
C GLU A 88 16.96 2.90 -2.42
N PHE A 89 17.59 3.47 -3.45
CA PHE A 89 16.93 4.42 -4.36
C PHE A 89 15.74 3.79 -5.11
N ASP A 90 15.91 2.57 -5.64
CA ASP A 90 14.82 1.88 -6.37
C ASP A 90 13.63 1.55 -5.48
N ARG A 91 13.89 1.19 -4.23
CA ARG A 91 12.83 0.95 -3.23
C ARG A 91 12.07 2.22 -2.87
N VAL A 92 12.80 3.31 -2.66
CA VAL A 92 12.21 4.63 -2.39
C VAL A 92 11.34 5.03 -3.58
N LEU A 93 11.86 4.92 -4.81
CA LEU A 93 11.13 5.26 -6.02
C LEU A 93 9.84 4.44 -6.19
N GLY A 94 9.89 3.12 -5.97
CA GLY A 94 8.69 2.27 -6.06
C GLY A 94 7.59 2.69 -5.08
N LEU A 95 7.97 3.02 -3.85
CA LEU A 95 7.03 3.48 -2.83
C LEU A 95 6.54 4.92 -3.09
N GLU A 96 7.40 5.81 -3.63
CA GLU A 96 7.00 7.15 -4.07
C GLU A 96 5.96 7.11 -5.19
N LEU A 97 6.07 6.14 -6.09
CA LEU A 97 5.11 5.93 -7.17
C LEU A 97 3.79 5.32 -6.71
N GLY A 98 3.69 4.98 -5.43
CA GLY A 98 2.46 4.49 -4.81
C GLY A 98 2.41 2.99 -4.58
N GLY A 99 3.54 2.28 -4.60
CA GLY A 99 3.63 0.91 -4.10
C GLY A 99 3.35 0.82 -2.60
N ASP A 100 2.77 -0.27 -2.16
CA ASP A 100 2.43 -0.51 -0.76
C ASP A 100 3.52 -1.30 -0.02
N ASP A 101 4.30 -2.10 -0.75
CA ASP A 101 5.49 -2.81 -0.25
C ASP A 101 6.46 -3.15 -1.39
N TYR A 102 7.65 -3.61 -1.03
CA TYR A 102 8.73 -3.92 -1.96
C TYR A 102 9.50 -5.16 -1.50
N VAL A 103 9.74 -6.09 -2.41
CA VAL A 103 10.46 -7.34 -2.15
C VAL A 103 11.60 -7.49 -3.17
N SER A 104 12.81 -7.66 -2.68
CA SER A 104 13.99 -7.87 -3.53
C SER A 104 14.09 -9.32 -4.00
N LYS A 105 14.39 -9.54 -5.27
CA LYS A 105 14.80 -10.85 -5.81
C LYS A 105 16.31 -11.08 -5.50
N PRO A 106 16.74 -12.27 -5.06
CA PRO A 106 15.93 -13.45 -4.73
C PRO A 106 15.20 -13.29 -3.40
N PHE A 107 13.97 -13.77 -3.31
CA PHE A 107 13.12 -13.68 -2.12
C PHE A 107 12.76 -15.06 -1.56
N GLY A 108 12.53 -15.11 -0.26
CA GLY A 108 11.96 -16.29 0.39
C GLY A 108 10.44 -16.33 0.20
N ILE A 109 9.88 -17.49 -0.19
CA ILE A 109 8.42 -17.64 -0.36
C ILE A 109 7.66 -17.31 0.93
N LYS A 110 8.15 -17.75 2.08
CA LYS A 110 7.54 -17.45 3.39
C LYS A 110 7.50 -15.94 3.67
N GLU A 111 8.57 -15.22 3.31
CA GLU A 111 8.63 -13.76 3.44
C GLU A 111 7.57 -13.11 2.56
N LEU A 112 7.52 -13.47 1.28
CA LEU A 112 6.53 -12.91 0.35
C LEU A 112 5.10 -13.18 0.81
N LEU A 113 4.76 -14.42 1.20
CA LEU A 113 3.44 -14.76 1.71
C LEU A 113 3.07 -13.96 2.97
N SER A 114 4.02 -13.73 3.88
CA SER A 114 3.80 -12.87 5.04
C SER A 114 3.50 -11.43 4.65
N ARG A 115 4.20 -10.88 3.65
CA ARG A 115 3.96 -9.53 3.11
C ARG A 115 2.61 -9.43 2.40
N VAL A 116 2.27 -10.43 1.56
CA VAL A 116 0.95 -10.54 0.91
C VAL A 116 -0.16 -10.51 1.95
N LYS A 117 -0.08 -11.36 2.97
CA LYS A 117 -1.06 -11.39 4.07
C LYS A 117 -1.17 -10.04 4.79
N ALA A 118 -0.04 -9.38 5.03
CA ALA A 118 -0.02 -8.08 5.70
C ALA A 118 -0.65 -6.98 4.85
N VAL A 119 -0.36 -6.94 3.54
CA VAL A 119 -0.91 -5.95 2.61
C VAL A 119 -2.41 -6.18 2.43
N LEU A 120 -2.86 -7.42 2.22
CA LEU A 120 -4.29 -7.76 2.10
C LEU A 120 -5.07 -7.43 3.36
N ARG A 121 -4.55 -7.72 4.53
CA ARG A 121 -5.20 -7.38 5.81
C ARG A 121 -5.39 -5.87 5.98
N ARG A 122 -4.48 -5.04 5.47
CA ARG A 122 -4.65 -3.58 5.40
C ARG A 122 -5.75 -3.22 4.41
N ALA A 123 -5.93 -4.06 3.38
CA ALA A 123 -6.97 -3.87 2.38
C ALA A 123 -8.37 -4.25 2.88
N GLU A 124 -8.51 -5.05 3.91
CA GLU A 124 -9.82 -5.36 4.50
C GLU A 124 -10.33 -4.21 5.37
N PRO A 125 -11.63 -3.87 5.28
CA PRO A 125 -12.24 -3.13 6.37
C PRO A 125 -12.07 -3.98 7.63
N ARG A 126 -11.31 -3.52 8.61
CA ARG A 126 -11.28 -4.20 9.90
C ARG A 126 -12.71 -4.25 10.42
N GLU A 127 -13.24 -5.46 10.61
CA GLU A 127 -14.21 -5.68 11.66
C GLU A 127 -13.47 -5.37 12.98
N ALA A 128 -13.53 -4.13 13.40
CA ALA A 128 -13.18 -3.81 14.77
C ALA A 128 -14.07 -4.66 15.68
N PRO A 129 -13.56 -5.17 16.84
CA PRO A 129 -14.46 -5.73 17.84
C PRO A 129 -15.58 -4.72 18.05
N PRO A 130 -16.84 -5.16 18.27
CA PRO A 130 -18.00 -4.28 18.26
C PRO A 130 -17.85 -3.22 19.35
N GLN A 131 -17.26 -2.10 19.02
CA GLN A 131 -17.41 -0.86 19.72
C GLN A 131 -18.53 -0.13 18.97
N GLU A 132 -19.67 -0.11 19.59
CA GLU A 132 -20.82 0.70 19.22
C GLU A 132 -20.36 2.15 19.00
N GLY A 133 -20.39 2.59 17.75
CA GLY A 133 -20.08 3.94 17.33
C GLY A 133 -19.84 3.91 15.82
N ALA A 134 -20.69 4.55 15.05
CA ALA A 134 -20.47 4.85 13.64
C ALA A 134 -19.00 5.30 13.50
N ARG A 135 -18.28 4.77 12.50
CA ARG A 135 -16.90 5.20 12.21
C ARG A 135 -16.93 6.69 11.87
N GLU A 136 -16.76 7.52 12.91
CA GLU A 136 -16.87 8.97 12.78
C GLU A 136 -15.87 9.46 11.72
N LYS A 137 -16.36 10.33 10.84
CA LYS A 137 -15.50 11.09 9.95
C LYS A 137 -14.54 11.90 10.81
N LEU A 138 -13.25 11.72 10.60
CA LEU A 138 -12.26 12.54 11.29
C LEU A 138 -12.13 13.86 10.54
N LYS A 139 -12.17 14.97 11.26
CA LYS A 139 -12.09 16.31 10.70
C LYS A 139 -11.04 17.14 11.40
N TYR A 140 -10.21 17.81 10.63
CA TYR A 140 -9.28 18.82 11.12
C TYR A 140 -9.26 19.99 10.13
N LYS A 141 -9.90 21.11 10.50
CA LYS A 141 -10.19 22.24 9.59
C LYS A 141 -10.91 21.73 8.34
N ASP A 142 -10.32 21.94 7.16
CA ASP A 142 -10.88 21.53 5.86
C ASP A 142 -10.43 20.12 5.43
N LEU A 143 -9.57 19.48 6.22
CA LEU A 143 -9.15 18.10 6.02
C LEU A 143 -10.19 17.15 6.64
N GLU A 144 -10.81 16.34 5.82
CA GLU A 144 -11.78 15.32 6.24
C GLU A 144 -11.32 13.93 5.81
N LEU A 145 -11.42 12.96 6.73
CA LEU A 145 -11.18 11.54 6.46
C LEU A 145 -12.47 10.76 6.65
N SER A 146 -12.81 9.94 5.65
CA SER A 146 -13.92 9.00 5.68
C SER A 146 -13.39 7.57 5.73
N PRO A 147 -13.32 6.95 6.93
CA PRO A 147 -12.78 5.59 7.07
C PRO A 147 -13.58 4.51 6.33
N GLU A 148 -14.88 4.77 6.09
CA GLU A 148 -15.76 3.85 5.36
C GLU A 148 -15.32 3.65 3.90
N ASN A 149 -14.90 4.76 3.25
CA ASN A 149 -14.56 4.77 1.83
C ASN A 149 -13.06 4.88 1.57
N PHE A 150 -12.21 4.86 2.62
CA PHE A 150 -10.78 5.15 2.55
C PHE A 150 -10.46 6.47 1.81
N GLN A 151 -11.34 7.45 1.96
CA GLN A 151 -11.24 8.72 1.26
C GLN A 151 -10.78 9.83 2.21
N ALA A 152 -9.86 10.67 1.72
CA ALA A 152 -9.40 11.87 2.41
C ALA A 152 -9.56 13.07 1.48
N THR A 153 -10.17 14.14 1.98
CA THR A 153 -10.41 15.36 1.19
C THR A 153 -9.90 16.59 1.92
N ILE A 154 -9.50 17.62 1.16
CA ILE A 154 -9.28 18.98 1.62
C ILE A 154 -10.16 19.91 0.77
N GLU A 155 -11.01 20.70 1.41
CA GLU A 155 -11.99 21.57 0.73
C GLU A 155 -12.82 20.81 -0.33
N GLY A 156 -13.16 19.54 -0.04
CA GLY A 156 -13.92 18.67 -0.94
C GLY A 156 -13.07 18.03 -2.07
N ARG A 157 -11.79 18.36 -2.21
CA ARG A 157 -10.90 17.75 -3.21
C ARG A 157 -10.25 16.50 -2.66
N ASP A 158 -10.37 15.38 -3.37
CA ASP A 158 -9.75 14.11 -2.98
C ASP A 158 -8.22 14.20 -3.04
N LEU A 159 -7.57 13.77 -1.96
CA LEU A 159 -6.11 13.74 -1.83
C LEU A 159 -5.46 12.56 -2.57
N GLN A 160 -6.25 11.64 -3.09
CA GLN A 160 -5.79 10.45 -3.81
C GLN A 160 -4.71 9.67 -3.03
N LEU A 161 -4.97 9.43 -1.75
CA LEU A 161 -4.08 8.64 -0.92
C LEU A 161 -4.10 7.17 -1.34
N THR A 162 -2.94 6.52 -1.32
CA THR A 162 -2.90 5.05 -1.33
C THR A 162 -3.49 4.54 -0.01
N LYS A 163 -3.83 3.26 0.05
CA LYS A 163 -4.42 2.69 1.26
C LYS A 163 -3.49 2.77 2.46
N SER A 164 -2.20 2.49 2.28
CA SER A 164 -1.20 2.62 3.35
C SER A 164 -1.08 4.06 3.84
N GLU A 165 -1.05 5.03 2.93
CA GLU A 165 -1.04 6.46 3.28
C GLU A 165 -2.29 6.89 4.05
N PHE A 166 -3.47 6.42 3.60
CA PHE A 166 -4.72 6.69 4.30
C PHE A 166 -4.71 6.14 5.73
N LEU A 167 -4.27 4.89 5.92
CA LEU A 167 -4.21 4.25 7.23
C LEU A 167 -3.25 4.98 8.19
N ILE A 168 -2.10 5.44 7.69
CA ILE A 168 -1.15 6.25 8.48
C ILE A 168 -1.79 7.58 8.89
N LEU A 169 -2.41 8.30 7.95
CA LEU A 169 -3.04 9.58 8.23
C LEU A 169 -4.23 9.41 9.19
N ASN A 170 -5.03 8.37 9.03
CA ASN A 170 -6.13 8.03 9.91
C ASN A 170 -5.64 7.70 11.35
N LEU A 171 -4.56 6.92 11.48
CA LEU A 171 -3.93 6.66 12.78
C LEU A 171 -3.54 7.97 13.48
N PHE A 172 -2.91 8.87 12.75
CA PHE A 172 -2.44 10.14 13.30
C PHE A 172 -3.58 11.07 13.69
N MET A 173 -4.61 11.19 12.86
CA MET A 173 -5.78 12.03 13.16
C MET A 173 -6.65 11.48 14.28
N LYS A 174 -6.64 10.15 14.47
CA LYS A 174 -7.36 9.52 15.61
C LYS A 174 -6.71 9.82 16.96
N TYR A 175 -5.42 10.12 16.97
CA TYR A 175 -4.65 10.38 18.19
C TYR A 175 -3.82 11.67 18.07
N PRO A 176 -4.46 12.86 18.02
CA PRO A 176 -3.75 14.13 17.94
C PRO A 176 -2.77 14.31 19.11
N GLY A 177 -1.63 14.93 18.85
CA GLY A 177 -0.57 15.15 19.84
C GLY A 177 0.31 13.94 20.12
N LYS A 178 -0.15 12.72 19.84
CA LYS A 178 0.63 11.50 20.06
C LYS A 178 1.71 11.32 19.00
N ILE A 179 2.94 11.00 19.43
CA ILE A 179 4.04 10.60 18.54
C ILE A 179 4.11 9.08 18.50
N PHE A 180 4.18 8.54 17.31
CA PHE A 180 4.33 7.13 17.04
C PHE A 180 5.72 6.87 16.50
N THR A 181 6.42 5.87 17.04
CA THR A 181 7.65 5.36 16.43
C THR A 181 7.33 4.70 15.09
N ARG A 182 8.34 4.50 14.24
CA ARG A 182 8.16 3.80 12.96
C ARG A 182 7.55 2.42 13.15
N ASP A 183 8.09 1.66 14.12
CA ASP A 183 7.55 0.34 14.48
C ASP A 183 6.10 0.41 14.94
N ASN A 184 5.75 1.41 15.77
CA ASN A 184 4.37 1.59 16.21
C ASN A 184 3.42 1.93 15.06
N ILE A 185 3.87 2.72 14.08
CA ILE A 185 3.09 3.00 12.87
C ILE A 185 2.91 1.71 12.09
N ILE A 186 4.01 0.98 11.84
CA ILE A 186 4.01 -0.30 11.15
C ILE A 186 3.03 -1.26 11.84
N ASN A 187 3.17 -1.46 13.14
CA ASN A 187 2.33 -2.39 13.90
C ASN A 187 0.86 -1.94 13.91
N SER A 188 0.59 -0.64 14.01
CA SER A 188 -0.78 -0.11 14.00
C SER A 188 -1.48 -0.28 12.65
N ILE A 189 -0.75 -0.19 11.53
CA ILE A 189 -1.31 -0.38 10.19
C ILE A 189 -1.20 -1.83 9.70
N ARG A 190 -0.40 -2.69 10.34
CA ARG A 190 -0.11 -4.08 9.92
C ARG A 190 -0.72 -5.16 10.80
N GLY A 191 -0.87 -4.95 12.15
CA GLY A 191 -1.10 -6.02 13.12
C GLY A 191 0.18 -6.86 13.38
N GLU A 192 0.13 -7.80 14.32
CA GLU A 192 1.28 -8.34 15.09
C GLU A 192 2.38 -9.15 14.36
N ASP A 193 2.28 -9.50 13.06
CA ASP A 193 3.10 -10.60 12.50
C ASP A 193 4.07 -10.27 11.35
N VAL A 194 4.52 -9.03 11.11
CA VAL A 194 5.41 -8.79 9.95
C VAL A 194 6.61 -7.89 10.23
N TYR A 195 7.80 -8.42 9.99
CA TYR A 195 9.05 -7.65 9.84
C TYR A 195 8.97 -6.71 8.64
N VAL A 196 9.04 -5.41 8.88
CA VAL A 196 9.14 -4.39 7.83
C VAL A 196 10.25 -3.42 8.16
N ILE A 197 10.97 -3.07 7.12
CA ILE A 197 12.09 -2.16 7.23
C ILE A 197 11.58 -0.74 7.50
N ASP A 198 12.17 -0.11 8.48
CA ASP A 198 11.86 1.19 9.08
C ASP A 198 11.71 2.35 8.07
N ARG A 199 12.41 2.28 6.93
CA ARG A 199 12.49 3.34 5.91
C ARG A 199 11.23 3.48 5.03
N THR A 200 10.39 2.46 4.95
CA THR A 200 9.13 2.52 4.17
C THR A 200 8.17 3.58 4.73
N ILE A 201 8.17 3.78 6.04
CA ILE A 201 7.31 4.78 6.69
C ILE A 201 7.71 6.20 6.30
N ASP A 202 9.00 6.50 6.23
CA ASP A 202 9.49 7.83 5.89
C ASP A 202 9.03 8.26 4.48
N VAL A 203 9.01 7.32 3.54
CA VAL A 203 8.52 7.55 2.18
C VAL A 203 7.01 7.81 2.19
N HIS A 204 6.23 7.00 2.88
CA HIS A 204 4.79 7.25 3.01
C HIS A 204 4.49 8.60 3.66
N ILE A 205 5.24 8.98 4.71
CA ILE A 205 5.09 10.31 5.34
C ILE A 205 5.42 11.44 4.36
N MET A 206 6.46 11.29 3.55
CA MET A 206 6.82 12.27 2.53
C MET A 206 5.71 12.42 1.50
N ASN A 207 5.15 11.32 0.99
CA ASN A 207 4.05 11.32 0.04
C ASN A 207 2.76 11.92 0.62
N ILE A 208 2.40 11.56 1.85
CA ILE A 208 1.24 12.15 2.53
C ILE A 208 1.44 13.68 2.65
N ARG A 209 2.61 14.14 3.07
CA ARG A 209 2.91 15.58 3.17
C ARG A 209 2.81 16.30 1.82
N LYS A 210 3.27 15.66 0.75
CA LYS A 210 3.17 16.19 -0.62
C LYS A 210 1.70 16.36 -1.03
N LYS A 211 0.87 15.35 -0.77
CA LYS A 211 -0.56 15.37 -1.08
C LYS A 211 -1.36 16.32 -0.19
N LEU A 212 -0.98 16.49 1.06
CA LEU A 212 -1.58 17.47 1.98
C LEU A 212 -1.28 18.94 1.58
N GLY A 213 -0.29 19.20 0.74
CA GLY A 213 0.03 20.54 0.25
C GLY A 213 0.25 21.57 1.37
N PRO A 214 -0.58 22.62 1.48
CA PRO A 214 -0.47 23.63 2.54
C PRO A 214 -0.60 23.05 3.96
N TYR A 215 -1.31 21.94 4.12
CA TYR A 215 -1.53 21.25 5.40
C TYR A 215 -0.38 20.33 5.79
N LYS A 216 0.70 20.18 5.00
CA LYS A 216 1.82 19.27 5.28
C LYS A 216 2.43 19.41 6.69
N ARG A 217 2.34 20.61 7.30
CA ARG A 217 2.86 20.89 8.65
C ARG A 217 2.04 20.29 9.79
N VAL A 218 0.85 19.73 9.51
CA VAL A 218 0.06 19.03 10.53
C VAL A 218 0.73 17.70 10.93
N ILE A 219 1.54 17.12 10.06
CA ILE A 219 2.36 15.96 10.40
C ILE A 219 3.68 16.45 10.98
N LYS A 220 3.85 16.26 12.28
CA LYS A 220 5.09 16.56 13.00
C LYS A 220 6.10 15.43 12.84
N THR A 221 7.38 15.78 12.81
CA THR A 221 8.50 14.84 12.97
C THR A 221 9.17 15.14 14.30
N LEU A 222 9.36 14.11 15.11
CA LEU A 222 10.26 14.17 16.25
C LEU A 222 11.52 13.38 15.87
N SER A 223 12.60 14.13 15.59
CA SER A 223 13.84 13.57 15.07
C SER A 223 14.35 12.42 15.94
N GLY A 224 14.74 11.32 15.30
CA GLY A 224 15.22 10.11 15.99
C GLY A 224 14.12 9.27 16.67
N ILE A 225 12.87 9.74 16.76
CA ILE A 225 11.78 9.06 17.45
C ILE A 225 10.67 8.64 16.48
N GLY A 226 10.02 9.59 15.75
CA GLY A 226 8.92 9.21 14.87
C GLY A 226 8.05 10.39 14.42
N TYR A 227 6.78 10.09 14.20
CA TYR A 227 5.83 10.99 13.57
C TYR A 227 4.50 11.04 14.33
N GLY A 228 3.76 12.13 14.17
CA GLY A 228 2.43 12.30 14.74
C GLY A 228 1.66 13.46 14.13
N PHE A 229 0.42 13.64 14.58
CA PHE A 229 -0.44 14.74 14.16
C PHE A 229 -0.34 15.91 15.15
N LYS A 230 -0.42 17.12 14.63
CA LYS A 230 -0.50 18.33 15.47
C LYS A 230 -1.83 18.32 16.25
N GLU A 231 -1.78 18.76 17.50
CA GLU A 231 -2.98 19.13 18.26
C GLU A 231 -3.73 20.28 17.61
#